data_6f19134d6f0d1f36ee703981c1566073
#
_entry.id   6f19134d6f0d1f36ee703981c1566073
#
_cell.length_a   1.000
_cell.length_b   1.000
_cell.length_c   1.000
_cell.angle_alpha   90.00
_cell.angle_beta   90.00
_cell.angle_gamma   90.00
#
_symmetry.space_group_name_H-M   'P 1'
#
loop_
_entity.id
_entity.type
_entity.pdbx_description
1 polymer ?
#
loop_
_entity_poly.entity_id
_entity_poly.type
_entity_poly.pdbx_seq_one_letter_code
_entity_poly.pdbx_strand_id
1 'polypeptide(L)'
;VSDVLGSSPTTDASGSKNTISVFTEFQIPVTDKIQAQLAVRHEDISDAGTATVGKLAVGYNVAEGLLLRGSTQTAFRAPNLVQVNQLEVARAGTRVDAVYQYIGGSDKDVRDYDWSIQRYATGADKLVPEESTNSSVGLVIDPVMFMDGSTPMAEILDGLTLTYDFWRIEKDKTIGLFGRSNHTVQDLVLLLEHGTDDCASFVGNPATVRDEVDPDDLELFAAAGICPVGETTRVLDEYINMAKRTIEGQDLGVLYDFDNDLGSFRFRYNASY
;
A
#
# COMPACT_ATOMS: atom_id res chain seq x y z
N VAL A 1 26.06 17.63 4.63
CA VAL A 1 25.92 18.77 3.70
C VAL A 1 25.99 18.19 2.31
N SER A 2 24.93 18.33 1.54
CA SER A 2 24.91 17.86 0.14
C SER A 2 25.66 18.89 -0.71
N ASP A 3 26.76 18.52 -1.31
CA ASP A 3 27.53 19.35 -2.23
C ASP A 3 26.95 19.33 -3.66
N VAL A 4 25.74 18.79 -3.85
CA VAL A 4 25.10 18.71 -5.16
C VAL A 4 24.18 19.91 -5.35
N LEU A 5 24.55 20.81 -6.22
CA LEU A 5 23.74 21.95 -6.65
C LEU A 5 22.46 21.46 -7.34
N GLY A 6 21.29 21.96 -6.88
CA GLY A 6 20.00 21.66 -7.48
C GLY A 6 19.28 20.39 -6.97
N SER A 7 19.84 19.68 -6.00
CA SER A 7 19.14 18.59 -5.31
C SER A 7 18.56 19.04 -3.96
N SER A 8 17.41 18.50 -3.60
CA SER A 8 16.89 18.69 -2.25
C SER A 8 17.85 18.07 -1.22
N PRO A 9 18.07 18.72 -0.08
CA PRO A 9 18.92 18.17 0.97
C PRO A 9 18.37 16.80 1.40
N THR A 10 19.27 15.86 1.61
CA THR A 10 18.99 14.57 2.21
C THR A 10 19.84 14.43 3.46
N THR A 11 19.30 13.80 4.49
CA THR A 11 20.07 13.47 5.69
C THR A 11 20.60 12.05 5.57
N ASP A 12 21.76 11.84 6.18
CA ASP A 12 22.29 10.47 6.32
C ASP A 12 21.37 9.70 7.28
N ALA A 13 21.00 8.49 6.86
CA ALA A 13 20.32 7.53 7.70
C ALA A 13 21.20 6.31 7.86
N SER A 14 21.60 5.98 9.07
CA SER A 14 22.37 4.79 9.37
C SER A 14 21.69 3.96 10.45
N GLY A 15 21.81 2.65 10.34
CA GLY A 15 21.23 1.73 11.31
C GLY A 15 21.60 0.29 10.97
N SER A 16 21.41 -0.59 11.92
CA SER A 16 21.55 -2.03 11.74
C SER A 16 20.30 -2.74 12.21
N LYS A 17 19.98 -3.86 11.59
CA LYS A 17 18.82 -4.68 11.89
C LYS A 17 19.23 -6.14 11.86
N ASN A 18 18.93 -6.86 12.94
CA ASN A 18 19.11 -8.29 13.03
C ASN A 18 17.74 -8.97 12.96
N THR A 19 17.66 -10.08 12.26
CA THR A 19 16.46 -10.90 12.17
C THR A 19 16.82 -12.36 12.41
N ILE A 20 16.09 -12.99 13.31
CA ILE A 20 16.17 -14.44 13.53
C ILE A 20 14.83 -15.02 13.09
N SER A 21 14.89 -16.03 12.22
CA SER A 21 13.70 -16.65 11.65
C SER A 21 13.72 -18.16 11.83
N VAL A 22 12.57 -18.72 12.16
CA VAL A 22 12.33 -20.17 12.16
C VAL A 22 11.10 -20.44 11.32
N PHE A 23 11.18 -21.40 10.42
CA PHE A 23 10.05 -21.79 9.58
C PHE A 23 9.95 -23.29 9.41
N THR A 24 8.72 -23.73 9.10
CA THR A 24 8.44 -25.11 8.71
C THR A 24 7.38 -25.10 7.61
N GLU A 25 7.48 -26.08 6.73
CA GLU A 25 6.56 -26.27 5.62
C GLU A 25 6.25 -27.75 5.44
N PHE A 26 4.99 -28.06 5.23
CA PHE A 26 4.48 -29.39 4.98
C PHE A 26 3.75 -29.42 3.63
N GLN A 27 4.08 -30.39 2.79
CA GLN A 27 3.30 -30.76 1.64
C GLN A 27 2.60 -32.08 1.96
N ILE A 28 1.28 -32.08 1.93
CA ILE A 28 0.45 -33.15 2.43
C ILE A 28 -0.39 -33.69 1.26
N PRO A 29 -0.07 -34.88 0.73
CA PRO A 29 -0.96 -35.58 -0.19
C PRO A 29 -2.12 -36.14 0.62
N VAL A 30 -3.24 -35.41 0.68
CA VAL A 30 -4.43 -35.80 1.46
C VAL A 30 -5.12 -37.00 0.81
N THR A 31 -5.22 -36.97 -0.51
CA THR A 31 -5.68 -38.07 -1.39
C THR A 31 -4.97 -38.00 -2.71
N ASP A 32 -5.19 -38.96 -3.61
CA ASP A 32 -4.65 -38.91 -4.99
C ASP A 32 -5.13 -37.68 -5.79
N LYS A 33 -6.24 -37.05 -5.36
CA LYS A 33 -6.83 -35.89 -6.01
C LYS A 33 -6.62 -34.57 -5.23
N ILE A 34 -6.29 -34.64 -3.94
CA ILE A 34 -6.21 -33.47 -3.07
C ILE A 34 -4.80 -33.37 -2.49
N GLN A 35 -4.18 -32.22 -2.72
CA GLN A 35 -2.90 -31.85 -2.13
C GLN A 35 -3.08 -30.58 -1.29
N ALA A 36 -2.47 -30.57 -0.11
CA ALA A 36 -2.45 -29.42 0.78
C ALA A 36 -1.02 -28.99 1.08
N GLN A 37 -0.81 -27.70 1.25
CA GLN A 37 0.43 -27.10 1.72
C GLN A 37 0.13 -26.29 2.97
N LEU A 38 0.89 -26.53 4.02
CA LEU A 38 0.84 -25.76 5.26
C LEU A 38 2.24 -25.24 5.55
N ALA A 39 2.35 -23.92 5.80
CA ALA A 39 3.61 -23.32 6.20
C ALA A 39 3.40 -22.35 7.37
N VAL A 40 4.37 -22.29 8.27
CA VAL A 40 4.43 -21.33 9.37
C VAL A 40 5.85 -20.79 9.47
N ARG A 41 5.96 -19.47 9.68
CA ARG A 41 7.22 -18.79 9.92
C ARG A 41 7.08 -17.85 11.09
N HIS A 42 8.03 -17.90 11.99
CA HIS A 42 8.18 -16.97 13.10
C HIS A 42 9.49 -16.20 12.95
N GLU A 43 9.40 -14.88 13.13
CA GLU A 43 10.56 -13.98 13.07
C GLU A 43 10.62 -13.12 14.32
N ASP A 44 11.84 -12.95 14.80
CA ASP A 44 12.22 -11.95 15.80
C ASP A 44 13.13 -10.91 15.13
N ILE A 45 12.69 -9.66 15.15
CA ILE A 45 13.32 -8.56 14.44
C ILE A 45 13.70 -7.50 15.46
N SER A 46 15.02 -7.20 15.56
CA SER A 46 15.47 -6.11 16.42
C SER A 46 14.71 -4.81 16.06
N ASP A 47 14.28 -4.07 17.08
CA ASP A 47 13.59 -2.78 16.99
C ASP A 47 12.18 -2.80 16.33
N ALA A 48 11.70 -3.94 15.83
CA ALA A 48 10.38 -4.07 15.23
C ALA A 48 9.49 -5.12 15.92
N GLY A 49 10.06 -5.93 16.85
CA GLY A 49 9.35 -6.97 17.56
C GLY A 49 9.22 -8.28 16.78
N THR A 50 8.27 -9.12 17.18
CA THR A 50 8.08 -10.45 16.60
C THR A 50 6.90 -10.49 15.66
N ALA A 51 6.97 -11.36 14.64
CA ALA A 51 5.86 -11.64 13.74
C ALA A 51 5.76 -13.15 13.47
N THR A 52 4.53 -13.64 13.38
CA THR A 52 4.23 -15.01 12.99
C THR A 52 3.29 -14.99 11.81
N VAL A 53 3.68 -15.66 10.74
CA VAL A 53 2.88 -15.75 9.52
C VAL A 53 2.67 -17.20 9.11
N GLY A 54 1.57 -17.46 8.42
CA GLY A 54 1.21 -18.79 7.97
C GLY A 54 0.63 -18.80 6.57
N LYS A 55 0.65 -19.98 5.95
CA LYS A 55 0.06 -20.24 4.66
C LYS A 55 -0.68 -21.58 4.70
N LEU A 56 -1.86 -21.58 4.12
CA LEU A 56 -2.61 -22.76 3.74
C LEU A 56 -2.94 -22.68 2.26
N ALA A 57 -2.60 -23.72 1.52
CA ALA A 57 -3.01 -23.84 0.12
C ALA A 57 -3.54 -25.26 -0.13
N VAL A 58 -4.53 -25.35 -1.01
CA VAL A 58 -5.16 -26.62 -1.39
C VAL A 58 -5.33 -26.64 -2.90
N GLY A 59 -4.92 -27.74 -3.50
CA GLY A 59 -5.21 -28.11 -4.89
C GLY A 59 -6.10 -29.34 -4.94
N TYR A 60 -7.17 -29.28 -5.74
CA TYR A 60 -8.10 -30.38 -5.94
C TYR A 60 -8.26 -30.68 -7.43
N ASN A 61 -7.75 -31.83 -7.86
CA ASN A 61 -7.98 -32.38 -9.18
C ASN A 61 -9.41 -32.94 -9.25
N VAL A 62 -10.36 -32.09 -9.67
CA VAL A 62 -11.79 -32.45 -9.81
C VAL A 62 -11.97 -33.57 -10.80
N ALA A 63 -11.33 -33.44 -11.95
CA ALA A 63 -11.28 -34.39 -13.02
C ALA A 63 -9.90 -34.31 -13.70
N GLU A 64 -9.59 -35.23 -14.59
CA GLU A 64 -8.45 -35.12 -15.47
C GLU A 64 -8.59 -33.83 -16.31
N GLY A 65 -7.57 -33.00 -16.36
CA GLY A 65 -7.61 -31.69 -17.00
C GLY A 65 -8.34 -30.57 -16.26
N LEU A 66 -8.78 -30.79 -15.00
CA LEU A 66 -9.46 -29.75 -14.22
C LEU A 66 -8.92 -29.69 -12.77
N LEU A 67 -8.15 -28.64 -12.49
CA LEU A 67 -7.64 -28.35 -11.16
C LEU A 67 -8.32 -27.11 -10.58
N LEU A 68 -8.94 -27.24 -9.42
CA LEU A 68 -9.30 -26.13 -8.54
C LEU A 68 -8.17 -25.90 -7.53
N ARG A 69 -7.83 -24.65 -7.30
CA ARG A 69 -6.82 -24.27 -6.32
C ARG A 69 -7.29 -23.11 -5.46
N GLY A 70 -6.87 -23.10 -4.20
CA GLY A 70 -7.16 -22.00 -3.30
C GLY A 70 -6.04 -21.86 -2.30
N SER A 71 -5.78 -20.62 -1.89
CA SER A 71 -4.80 -20.35 -0.85
C SER A 71 -5.21 -19.17 0.02
N THR A 72 -4.76 -19.21 1.26
CA THR A 72 -4.74 -18.04 2.13
C THR A 72 -3.43 -18.00 2.87
N GLN A 73 -2.87 -16.80 3.02
CA GLN A 73 -1.62 -16.59 3.73
C GLN A 73 -1.60 -15.22 4.40
N THR A 74 -0.94 -15.16 5.54
CA THR A 74 -0.57 -13.91 6.18
C THR A 74 0.86 -13.55 5.81
N ALA A 75 1.16 -12.26 5.77
CA ALA A 75 2.51 -11.75 5.60
C ALA A 75 2.68 -10.47 6.43
N PHE A 76 3.91 -10.09 6.71
CA PHE A 76 4.22 -8.84 7.37
C PHE A 76 5.43 -8.17 6.71
N ARG A 77 5.57 -6.87 6.95
CA ARG A 77 6.74 -6.10 6.56
C ARG A 77 7.15 -5.17 7.68
N ALA A 78 8.30 -5.41 8.27
CA ALA A 78 8.86 -4.49 9.26
C ALA A 78 9.24 -3.15 8.62
N PRO A 79 9.20 -2.03 9.39
CA PRO A 79 9.72 -0.75 8.95
C PRO A 79 11.15 -0.89 8.43
N ASN A 80 11.50 -0.18 7.37
CA ASN A 80 12.86 -0.18 6.87
C ASN A 80 13.75 0.78 7.67
N LEU A 81 15.06 0.65 7.53
CA LEU A 81 16.02 1.45 8.29
C LEU A 81 15.91 2.95 8.02
N VAL A 82 15.51 3.35 6.82
CA VAL A 82 15.27 4.77 6.50
C VAL A 82 14.07 5.29 7.27
N GLN A 83 12.96 4.55 7.26
CA GLN A 83 11.72 4.95 7.96
C GLN A 83 11.92 5.14 9.46
N VAL A 84 12.83 4.40 10.09
CA VAL A 84 13.06 4.47 11.53
C VAL A 84 14.26 5.33 11.95
N ASN A 85 15.20 5.61 11.03
CA ASN A 85 16.45 6.31 11.35
C ASN A 85 16.66 7.62 10.60
N GLN A 86 15.79 7.94 9.61
CA GLN A 86 15.90 9.19 8.87
C GLN A 86 15.70 10.37 9.82
N LEU A 87 16.63 11.31 9.80
CA LEU A 87 16.47 12.60 10.48
C LEU A 87 15.48 13.47 9.70
N GLU A 88 14.98 14.52 10.34
CA GLU A 88 14.10 15.50 9.69
C GLU A 88 14.77 16.06 8.42
N VAL A 89 14.04 16.04 7.32
CA VAL A 89 14.43 16.63 6.04
C VAL A 89 13.44 17.73 5.69
N ALA A 90 13.87 18.96 5.80
CA ALA A 90 13.10 20.12 5.36
C ALA A 90 13.21 20.29 3.84
N ARG A 91 12.11 20.64 3.22
CA ARG A 91 11.99 20.94 1.78
C ARG A 91 11.10 22.17 1.62
N ALA A 92 11.37 22.96 0.60
CA ALA A 92 10.55 24.09 0.21
C ALA A 92 9.87 23.81 -1.13
N GLY A 93 8.73 24.42 -1.37
CA GLY A 93 8.05 24.36 -2.66
C GLY A 93 6.62 24.86 -2.60
N THR A 94 6.13 25.29 -3.76
CA THR A 94 4.78 25.83 -3.93
C THR A 94 3.73 24.76 -3.71
N ARG A 95 2.75 25.07 -2.87
CA ARG A 95 1.66 24.16 -2.49
C ARG A 95 0.37 24.95 -2.27
N VAL A 96 -0.75 24.23 -2.33
CA VAL A 96 -2.07 24.78 -2.00
C VAL A 96 -2.29 24.72 -0.49
N ASP A 97 -2.69 25.84 0.10
CA ASP A 97 -3.25 25.88 1.45
C ASP A 97 -4.77 25.72 1.34
N ALA A 98 -5.28 24.58 1.82
CA ALA A 98 -6.68 24.23 1.69
C ALA A 98 -7.62 25.22 2.39
N VAL A 99 -7.18 25.85 3.48
CA VAL A 99 -7.97 26.86 4.20
C VAL A 99 -8.12 28.12 3.36
N TYR A 100 -7.00 28.66 2.84
CA TYR A 100 -7.03 29.85 2.01
C TYR A 100 -7.74 29.64 0.67
N GLN A 101 -7.63 28.43 0.10
CA GLN A 101 -8.42 28.06 -1.06
C GLN A 101 -9.93 28.08 -0.74
N TYR A 102 -10.32 27.59 0.43
CA TYR A 102 -11.72 27.53 0.85
C TYR A 102 -12.33 28.95 1.08
N ILE A 103 -11.60 29.86 1.72
CA ILE A 103 -12.09 31.23 1.97
C ILE A 103 -12.02 32.12 0.73
N GLY A 104 -11.48 31.64 -0.40
CA GLY A 104 -11.38 32.42 -1.64
C GLY A 104 -10.27 33.46 -1.63
N GLY A 105 -9.27 33.31 -0.82
CA GLY A 105 -8.08 34.16 -0.75
C GLY A 105 -7.20 33.93 -1.97
N SER A 106 -7.49 34.61 -3.10
CA SER A 106 -6.94 34.30 -4.42
C SER A 106 -5.41 34.40 -4.54
N ASP A 107 -4.76 35.14 -3.66
CA ASP A 107 -3.32 35.34 -3.72
C ASP A 107 -2.54 34.47 -2.71
N LYS A 108 -3.27 33.77 -1.83
CA LYS A 108 -2.70 33.03 -0.71
C LYS A 108 -3.08 31.54 -0.71
N ASP A 109 -3.90 31.10 -1.66
CA ASP A 109 -4.28 29.69 -1.80
C ASP A 109 -3.14 28.83 -2.34
N VAL A 110 -2.29 29.40 -3.20
CA VAL A 110 -1.11 28.75 -3.76
C VAL A 110 0.12 29.52 -3.30
N ARG A 111 0.90 28.91 -2.43
CA ARG A 111 2.05 29.58 -1.82
C ARG A 111 3.22 28.63 -1.62
N ASP A 112 4.36 29.23 -1.42
CA ASP A 112 5.55 28.52 -0.97
C ASP A 112 5.52 28.35 0.53
N TYR A 113 5.53 27.12 1.00
CA TYR A 113 5.77 26.79 2.38
C TYR A 113 6.74 25.63 2.53
N ASP A 114 7.43 25.62 3.65
CA ASP A 114 8.33 24.54 4.00
C ASP A 114 7.51 23.31 4.41
N TRP A 115 7.98 22.13 4.02
CA TRP A 115 7.50 20.89 4.57
C TRP A 115 8.67 20.02 4.98
N SER A 116 8.50 19.28 6.03
CA SER A 116 9.54 18.35 6.49
C SER A 116 8.96 16.95 6.64
N ILE A 117 9.77 15.98 6.24
CA ILE A 117 9.54 14.60 6.59
C ILE A 117 10.30 14.35 7.88
N GLN A 118 9.57 14.12 8.95
CA GLN A 118 10.18 13.86 10.24
C GLN A 118 10.50 12.40 10.42
N ARG A 119 11.53 12.17 11.22
CA ARG A 119 11.78 10.90 11.83
C ARG A 119 10.56 10.53 12.68
N TYR A 120 10.19 9.28 12.58
CA TYR A 120 9.20 8.65 13.40
C TYR A 120 9.43 8.91 14.91
N ALA A 121 8.36 9.25 15.59
CA ALA A 121 8.39 9.47 17.03
C ALA A 121 8.74 8.20 17.81
N THR A 122 9.50 8.37 18.89
CA THR A 122 9.81 7.27 19.82
C THR A 122 8.70 7.15 20.86
N GLY A 123 8.31 5.94 21.23
CA GLY A 123 7.32 5.70 22.26
C GLY A 123 6.04 5.04 21.80
N ALA A 124 4.87 5.53 22.27
CA ALA A 124 3.57 4.92 21.94
C ALA A 124 3.20 4.95 20.45
N ASP A 125 3.74 5.93 19.74
CA ASP A 125 3.51 6.13 18.30
C ASP A 125 4.52 5.39 17.42
N LYS A 126 5.24 4.44 17.96
CA LYS A 126 6.23 3.66 17.23
C LYS A 126 5.62 2.90 16.07
N LEU A 127 6.24 3.03 14.88
CA LEU A 127 5.85 2.22 13.72
C LEU A 127 5.85 0.73 14.07
N VAL A 128 4.74 0.08 13.80
CA VAL A 128 4.62 -1.35 13.91
C VAL A 128 4.72 -1.98 12.51
N PRO A 129 5.05 -3.27 12.40
CA PRO A 129 5.07 -3.93 11.12
C PRO A 129 3.73 -3.83 10.39
N GLU A 130 3.80 -3.64 9.09
CA GLU A 130 2.63 -3.82 8.21
C GLU A 130 2.23 -5.28 8.22
N GLU A 131 0.95 -5.54 8.16
CA GLU A 131 0.39 -6.87 8.08
C GLU A 131 -0.41 -7.02 6.79
N SER A 132 -0.46 -8.21 6.23
CA SER A 132 -1.35 -8.51 5.12
C SER A 132 -1.92 -9.92 5.20
N THR A 133 -3.14 -10.05 4.68
CA THR A 133 -3.77 -11.34 4.40
C THR A 133 -4.02 -11.40 2.90
N ASN A 134 -3.47 -12.45 2.28
CA ASN A 134 -3.61 -12.68 0.85
C ASN A 134 -4.41 -13.96 0.65
N SER A 135 -5.48 -13.89 -0.12
CA SER A 135 -6.33 -15.02 -0.44
C SER A 135 -6.49 -15.12 -1.95
N SER A 136 -6.51 -16.35 -2.46
CA SER A 136 -6.77 -16.60 -3.88
C SER A 136 -7.58 -17.87 -4.08
N VAL A 137 -8.35 -17.86 -5.15
CA VAL A 137 -9.02 -19.06 -5.68
C VAL A 137 -8.83 -19.06 -7.19
N GLY A 138 -8.53 -20.21 -7.74
CA GLY A 138 -8.22 -20.33 -9.13
C GLY A 138 -8.61 -21.66 -9.74
N LEU A 139 -8.62 -21.66 -11.05
CA LEU A 139 -9.02 -22.76 -11.91
C LEU A 139 -7.96 -22.95 -12.99
N VAL A 140 -7.55 -24.20 -13.21
CA VAL A 140 -6.72 -24.58 -14.36
C VAL A 140 -7.48 -25.60 -15.16
N ILE A 141 -7.63 -25.34 -16.45
CA ILE A 141 -8.37 -26.20 -17.40
C ILE A 141 -7.44 -26.58 -18.53
N ASP A 142 -7.44 -27.86 -18.82
CA ASP A 142 -6.91 -28.44 -20.02
C ASP A 142 -8.10 -28.96 -20.87
N PRO A 143 -8.57 -28.18 -21.86
CA PRO A 143 -9.84 -28.45 -22.53
C PRO A 143 -9.86 -29.77 -23.30
N VAL A 144 -8.72 -30.23 -23.80
CA VAL A 144 -8.64 -31.47 -24.60
C VAL A 144 -9.05 -32.70 -23.81
N MET A 145 -8.85 -32.68 -22.49
CA MET A 145 -9.20 -33.76 -21.58
C MET A 145 -10.72 -34.00 -21.44
N PHE A 146 -11.55 -33.06 -21.91
CA PHE A 146 -13.01 -33.16 -21.90
C PHE A 146 -13.59 -33.49 -23.27
N MET A 147 -12.72 -33.78 -24.25
CA MET A 147 -13.11 -34.01 -25.63
C MET A 147 -12.87 -35.47 -26.03
N ASP A 148 -13.62 -35.91 -27.03
CA ASP A 148 -13.26 -37.16 -27.73
C ASP A 148 -12.01 -36.86 -28.56
N GLY A 149 -10.90 -37.53 -28.20
CA GLY A 149 -9.59 -37.37 -28.84
C GLY A 149 -9.55 -37.67 -30.33
N SER A 150 -10.63 -38.27 -30.89
CA SER A 150 -10.78 -38.51 -32.30
C SER A 150 -11.31 -37.33 -33.12
N THR A 151 -11.68 -36.25 -32.47
CA THR A 151 -12.22 -35.03 -33.13
C THR A 151 -11.13 -34.10 -33.62
N PRO A 152 -11.28 -33.44 -34.78
CA PRO A 152 -10.33 -32.43 -35.25
C PRO A 152 -10.14 -31.27 -34.26
N MET A 153 -11.15 -30.98 -33.43
CA MET A 153 -11.07 -29.95 -32.41
C MET A 153 -10.14 -30.37 -31.26
N ALA A 154 -10.13 -31.64 -30.87
CA ALA A 154 -9.21 -32.12 -29.84
C ALA A 154 -7.74 -32.01 -30.31
N GLU A 155 -7.46 -32.29 -31.57
CA GLU A 155 -6.13 -32.15 -32.16
C GLU A 155 -5.68 -30.66 -32.17
N ILE A 156 -6.59 -29.72 -32.46
CA ILE A 156 -6.28 -28.28 -32.45
C ILE A 156 -6.05 -27.73 -31.02
N LEU A 157 -6.77 -28.27 -30.02
CA LEU A 157 -6.71 -27.82 -28.64
C LEU A 157 -5.69 -28.58 -27.78
N ASP A 158 -4.99 -29.57 -28.39
CA ASP A 158 -3.92 -30.27 -27.71
C ASP A 158 -2.78 -29.30 -27.32
N GLY A 159 -2.37 -29.35 -26.06
CA GLY A 159 -1.39 -28.42 -25.48
C GLY A 159 -1.94 -27.06 -25.06
N LEU A 160 -3.27 -26.82 -25.15
CA LEU A 160 -3.89 -25.62 -24.62
C LEU A 160 -4.18 -25.78 -23.13
N THR A 161 -3.66 -24.82 -22.32
CA THR A 161 -3.99 -24.70 -20.90
C THR A 161 -4.55 -23.32 -20.62
N LEU A 162 -5.67 -23.26 -19.93
CA LEU A 162 -6.32 -22.02 -19.48
C LEU A 162 -6.22 -21.91 -17.98
N THR A 163 -5.90 -20.72 -17.48
CA THR A 163 -5.88 -20.44 -16.06
C THR A 163 -6.73 -19.21 -15.76
N TYR A 164 -7.46 -19.26 -14.66
CA TYR A 164 -8.18 -18.12 -14.12
C TYR A 164 -8.01 -18.11 -12.62
N ASP A 165 -7.57 -16.95 -12.07
CA ASP A 165 -7.40 -16.75 -10.65
C ASP A 165 -8.11 -15.45 -10.23
N PHE A 166 -8.87 -15.52 -9.16
CA PHE A 166 -9.31 -14.35 -8.39
C PHE A 166 -8.45 -14.25 -7.14
N TRP A 167 -8.00 -13.04 -6.84
CA TRP A 167 -7.18 -12.79 -5.66
C TRP A 167 -7.61 -11.54 -4.91
N ARG A 168 -7.39 -11.55 -3.61
CA ARG A 168 -7.66 -10.45 -2.70
C ARG A 168 -6.51 -10.30 -1.72
N ILE A 169 -6.02 -9.07 -1.60
CA ILE A 169 -4.96 -8.66 -0.67
C ILE A 169 -5.52 -7.61 0.27
N GLU A 170 -5.59 -7.93 1.54
CA GLU A 170 -5.90 -6.98 2.60
C GLU A 170 -4.60 -6.59 3.30
N LYS A 171 -4.28 -5.29 3.28
CA LYS A 171 -3.13 -4.73 3.99
C LYS A 171 -3.61 -3.89 5.15
N ASP A 172 -3.01 -4.07 6.30
CA ASP A 172 -3.25 -3.27 7.49
C ASP A 172 -1.96 -2.60 7.95
N LYS A 173 -2.09 -1.47 8.64
CA LYS A 173 -0.96 -0.73 9.20
C LYS A 173 0.10 -0.37 8.16
N THR A 174 -0.30 -0.12 6.89
CA THR A 174 0.63 0.23 5.83
C THR A 174 1.45 1.46 6.20
N ILE A 175 2.78 1.35 6.17
CA ILE A 175 3.66 2.44 6.54
C ILE A 175 3.80 3.41 5.37
N GLY A 176 3.44 4.65 5.59
CA GLY A 176 3.53 5.72 4.60
C GLY A 176 3.49 7.08 5.24
N LEU A 177 3.69 8.11 4.44
CA LEU A 177 3.47 9.51 4.83
C LEU A 177 1.99 9.82 4.68
N PHE A 178 1.41 10.53 5.65
CA PHE A 178 0.04 11.01 5.55
C PHE A 178 -0.11 11.97 4.37
N GLY A 179 0.92 12.76 4.13
CA GLY A 179 1.02 13.67 3.01
C GLY A 179 0.66 15.12 3.36
N ARG A 180 1.53 16.02 3.00
CA ARG A 180 1.41 17.46 3.31
C ARG A 180 0.07 18.08 2.93
N SER A 181 -0.48 17.73 1.77
CA SER A 181 -1.79 18.25 1.33
C SER A 181 -2.94 17.71 2.19
N ASN A 182 -2.82 16.47 2.67
CA ASN A 182 -3.83 15.90 3.56
C ASN A 182 -3.81 16.58 4.93
N HIS A 183 -2.64 17.02 5.41
CA HIS A 183 -2.55 17.79 6.66
C HIS A 183 -3.28 19.13 6.56
N THR A 184 -3.12 19.89 5.45
CA THR A 184 -3.82 21.17 5.27
C THR A 184 -5.32 20.98 5.05
N VAL A 185 -5.74 19.91 4.36
CA VAL A 185 -7.17 19.56 4.24
C VAL A 185 -7.75 19.14 5.59
N GLN A 186 -7.03 18.35 6.38
CA GLN A 186 -7.48 17.98 7.72
C GLN A 186 -7.63 19.20 8.63
N ASP A 187 -6.71 20.16 8.52
CA ASP A 187 -6.79 21.41 9.28
C ASP A 187 -8.04 22.22 8.90
N LEU A 188 -8.39 22.28 7.61
CA LEU A 188 -9.66 22.86 7.15
C LEU A 188 -10.88 22.11 7.72
N VAL A 189 -10.86 20.78 7.73
CA VAL A 189 -11.98 19.99 8.30
C VAL A 189 -12.15 20.32 9.79
N LEU A 190 -11.07 20.39 10.55
CA LEU A 190 -11.10 20.76 11.97
C LEU A 190 -11.66 22.18 12.18
N LEU A 191 -11.31 23.13 11.30
CA LEU A 191 -11.87 24.48 11.33
C LEU A 191 -13.39 24.50 11.07
N LEU A 192 -13.83 23.74 10.07
CA LEU A 192 -15.25 23.63 9.73
C LEU A 192 -16.07 22.96 10.85
N GLU A 193 -15.50 21.96 11.51
CA GLU A 193 -16.14 21.28 12.65
C GLU A 193 -16.19 22.16 13.89
N HIS A 194 -15.17 23.00 14.11
CA HIS A 194 -15.10 23.91 15.25
C HIS A 194 -16.09 25.07 15.13
N GLY A 195 -16.34 25.56 13.90
CA GLY A 195 -17.18 26.74 13.68
C GLY A 195 -16.54 28.05 14.13
N THR A 196 -17.35 28.98 14.66
CA THR A 196 -16.89 30.34 15.06
C THR A 196 -17.13 30.67 16.52
N ASP A 197 -17.63 29.76 17.35
CA ASP A 197 -18.13 30.08 18.70
C ASP A 197 -17.04 30.48 19.70
N ASP A 198 -15.85 29.91 19.59
CA ASP A 198 -14.71 30.21 20.46
C ASP A 198 -13.38 29.99 19.72
N CYS A 199 -13.04 30.92 18.86
CA CYS A 199 -11.81 30.82 18.05
C CYS A 199 -10.52 30.83 18.89
N ALA A 200 -10.56 31.30 20.12
CA ALA A 200 -9.40 31.27 20.98
C ALA A 200 -9.04 29.89 21.50
N SER A 201 -10.01 28.96 21.51
CA SER A 201 -9.82 27.55 21.88
C SER A 201 -9.53 26.62 20.71
N PHE A 202 -9.54 27.14 19.49
CA PHE A 202 -9.26 26.32 18.32
C PHE A 202 -7.86 25.73 18.37
N VAL A 203 -7.79 24.41 18.28
CA VAL A 203 -6.56 23.65 18.12
C VAL A 203 -6.61 22.97 16.76
N GLY A 204 -5.86 23.51 15.81
CA GLY A 204 -5.77 22.95 14.47
C GLY A 204 -4.98 21.65 14.41
N ASN A 205 -4.68 21.22 13.19
CA ASN A 205 -3.83 20.07 12.98
C ASN A 205 -2.40 20.35 13.48
N PRO A 206 -1.88 19.59 14.46
CA PRO A 206 -0.56 19.84 15.05
C PRO A 206 0.59 19.71 14.03
N ALA A 207 0.36 19.05 12.90
CA ALA A 207 1.34 18.94 11.82
C ALA A 207 1.37 20.21 10.93
N THR A 208 0.37 21.10 11.02
CA THR A 208 0.30 22.33 10.22
C THR A 208 0.72 23.51 11.07
N VAL A 209 1.91 24.04 10.80
CA VAL A 209 2.42 25.26 11.48
C VAL A 209 1.96 26.46 10.68
N ARG A 210 1.30 27.39 11.37
CA ARG A 210 0.75 28.61 10.78
C ARG A 210 1.40 29.84 11.36
N ASP A 211 1.38 30.91 10.60
CA ASP A 211 1.79 32.24 11.01
C ASP A 211 0.68 32.93 11.82
N GLU A 212 0.92 34.16 12.26
CA GLU A 212 -0.11 35.01 12.84
C GLU A 212 -1.19 35.35 11.79
N VAL A 213 -2.41 35.55 12.25
CA VAL A 213 -3.53 35.95 11.40
C VAL A 213 -3.28 37.30 10.77
N ASP A 214 -3.38 37.39 9.44
CA ASP A 214 -3.33 38.67 8.76
C ASP A 214 -4.66 39.43 9.00
N PRO A 215 -4.65 40.65 9.54
CA PRO A 215 -5.87 41.44 9.75
C PRO A 215 -6.68 41.67 8.46
N ASP A 216 -6.03 41.72 7.31
CA ASP A 216 -6.68 41.93 6.01
C ASP A 216 -7.52 40.72 5.57
N ASP A 217 -7.29 39.53 6.12
CA ASP A 217 -8.02 38.31 5.81
C ASP A 217 -9.27 38.09 6.69
N LEU A 218 -9.44 38.86 7.77
CA LEU A 218 -10.51 38.66 8.76
C LEU A 218 -11.93 38.68 8.12
N GLU A 219 -12.15 39.55 7.15
CA GLU A 219 -13.44 39.64 6.44
C GLU A 219 -13.72 38.36 5.63
N LEU A 220 -12.70 37.75 5.01
CA LEU A 220 -12.82 36.51 4.27
C LEU A 220 -13.16 35.35 5.19
N PHE A 221 -12.51 35.24 6.33
CA PHE A 221 -12.79 34.22 7.34
C PHE A 221 -14.22 34.37 7.91
N ALA A 222 -14.63 35.61 8.21
CA ALA A 222 -15.98 35.90 8.69
C ALA A 222 -17.05 35.51 7.64
N ALA A 223 -16.81 35.81 6.37
CA ALA A 223 -17.69 35.43 5.27
C ALA A 223 -17.76 33.91 5.07
N ALA A 224 -16.66 33.21 5.31
CA ALA A 224 -16.56 31.75 5.21
C ALA A 224 -17.16 31.02 6.43
N GLY A 225 -17.41 31.73 7.55
CA GLY A 225 -18.00 31.17 8.76
C GLY A 225 -17.08 30.21 9.51
N ILE A 226 -15.78 30.48 9.49
CA ILE A 226 -14.75 29.72 10.20
C ILE A 226 -13.82 30.66 11.00
N CYS A 227 -13.16 30.10 11.99
CA CYS A 227 -12.18 30.86 12.77
C CYS A 227 -11.00 31.32 11.91
N PRO A 228 -10.52 32.57 12.10
CA PRO A 228 -9.35 33.06 11.37
C PRO A 228 -8.08 32.34 11.82
N VAL A 229 -7.28 31.92 10.87
CA VAL A 229 -5.95 31.34 11.06
C VAL A 229 -4.95 31.99 10.13
N GLY A 230 -3.69 32.03 10.51
CA GLY A 230 -2.63 32.53 9.66
C GLY A 230 -2.30 31.59 8.51
N GLU A 231 -1.44 32.04 7.64
CA GLU A 231 -0.96 31.26 6.52
C GLU A 231 -0.13 30.05 6.95
N THR A 232 -0.20 28.94 6.23
CA THR A 232 0.69 27.81 6.47
C THR A 232 2.14 28.19 6.13
N THR A 233 3.01 28.09 7.10
CA THR A 233 4.46 28.32 6.95
C THR A 233 5.23 27.00 6.82
N ARG A 234 4.76 25.95 7.48
CA ARG A 234 5.39 24.63 7.48
C ARG A 234 4.36 23.53 7.69
N VAL A 235 4.59 22.42 7.05
CA VAL A 235 3.88 21.15 7.33
C VAL A 235 4.89 20.11 7.80
N LEU A 236 4.59 19.51 8.95
CA LEU A 236 5.37 18.43 9.55
C LEU A 236 4.71 17.10 9.15
N ASP A 237 5.36 16.35 8.27
CA ASP A 237 4.84 15.06 7.80
C ASP A 237 5.73 13.93 8.33
N GLU A 238 5.12 12.87 8.81
CA GLU A 238 5.86 11.75 9.38
C GLU A 238 5.37 10.41 8.85
N TYR A 239 6.21 9.39 8.96
CA TYR A 239 5.80 8.03 8.66
C TYR A 239 4.85 7.53 9.75
N ILE A 240 3.68 7.10 9.33
CA ILE A 240 2.65 6.54 10.19
C ILE A 240 2.17 5.18 9.67
N ASN A 241 1.56 4.39 10.53
CA ASN A 241 0.79 3.24 10.12
C ASN A 241 -0.61 3.68 9.69
N MET A 242 -0.88 3.62 8.39
CA MET A 242 -2.16 4.02 7.81
C MET A 242 -3.23 2.94 7.96
N ALA A 243 -4.48 3.34 7.75
CA ALA A 243 -5.65 2.48 7.79
C ALA A 243 -5.58 1.33 6.77
N LYS A 244 -6.42 0.32 6.99
CA LYS A 244 -6.58 -0.86 6.15
C LYS A 244 -6.86 -0.49 4.69
N ARG A 245 -6.18 -1.20 3.78
CA ARG A 245 -6.39 -1.15 2.32
C ARG A 245 -6.69 -2.53 1.79
N THR A 246 -7.69 -2.63 0.94
CA THR A 246 -8.03 -3.86 0.20
C THR A 246 -7.75 -3.65 -1.28
N ILE A 247 -7.14 -4.64 -1.91
CA ILE A 247 -6.89 -4.71 -3.35
C ILE A 247 -7.39 -6.07 -3.82
N GLU A 248 -8.16 -6.09 -4.88
CA GLU A 248 -8.72 -7.30 -5.49
C GLU A 248 -8.40 -7.30 -6.99
N GLY A 249 -8.26 -8.45 -7.55
CA GLY A 249 -8.02 -8.58 -8.98
C GLY A 249 -8.29 -9.97 -9.51
N GLN A 250 -8.21 -10.07 -10.82
CA GLN A 250 -8.43 -11.31 -11.57
C GLN A 250 -7.30 -11.45 -12.59
N ASP A 251 -6.78 -12.66 -12.70
CA ASP A 251 -5.76 -13.01 -13.67
C ASP A 251 -6.29 -14.08 -14.61
N LEU A 252 -6.11 -13.86 -15.89
CA LEU A 252 -6.38 -14.81 -16.97
C LEU A 252 -5.07 -15.20 -17.63
N GLY A 253 -4.80 -16.50 -17.74
CA GLY A 253 -3.66 -17.03 -18.46
C GLY A 253 -4.09 -17.99 -19.55
N VAL A 254 -3.42 -17.90 -20.68
CA VAL A 254 -3.53 -18.85 -21.79
C VAL A 254 -2.14 -19.30 -22.14
N LEU A 255 -1.90 -20.61 -22.09
CA LEU A 255 -0.68 -21.25 -22.55
C LEU A 255 -1.06 -22.21 -23.66
N TYR A 256 -0.36 -22.14 -24.79
CA TYR A 256 -0.58 -23.06 -25.91
C TYR A 256 0.77 -23.54 -26.43
N ASP A 257 1.01 -24.81 -26.22
CA ASP A 257 2.19 -25.54 -26.70
C ASP A 257 1.79 -26.46 -27.84
N PHE A 258 2.39 -26.30 -29.00
CA PHE A 258 2.14 -27.22 -30.12
C PHE A 258 3.40 -27.46 -30.96
N ASP A 259 3.45 -28.64 -31.57
CA ASP A 259 4.53 -29.05 -32.46
C ASP A 259 4.00 -29.20 -33.89
N ASN A 260 4.81 -28.80 -34.87
CA ASN A 260 4.55 -29.07 -36.27
C ASN A 260 5.86 -29.34 -37.04
N ASP A 261 5.79 -29.55 -38.35
CA ASP A 261 6.96 -29.84 -39.21
C ASP A 261 8.02 -28.73 -39.21
N LEU A 262 7.67 -27.52 -38.75
CA LEU A 262 8.58 -26.38 -38.66
C LEU A 262 9.28 -26.28 -37.30
N GLY A 263 8.75 -26.96 -36.26
CA GLY A 263 9.32 -26.97 -34.93
C GLY A 263 8.27 -26.91 -33.82
N SER A 264 8.77 -26.70 -32.60
CA SER A 264 7.96 -26.55 -31.36
C SER A 264 7.67 -25.08 -31.08
N PHE A 265 6.42 -24.78 -30.83
CA PHE A 265 5.95 -23.42 -30.58
C PHE A 265 5.28 -23.32 -29.21
N ARG A 266 5.54 -22.22 -28.51
CA ARG A 266 4.90 -21.88 -27.25
C ARG A 266 4.35 -20.48 -27.29
N PHE A 267 3.04 -20.33 -27.13
CA PHE A 267 2.37 -19.05 -26.94
C PHE A 267 1.93 -18.89 -25.49
N ARG A 268 2.16 -17.71 -24.94
CA ARG A 268 1.69 -17.34 -23.61
C ARG A 268 1.01 -15.98 -23.67
N TYR A 269 -0.21 -15.92 -23.18
CA TYR A 269 -0.94 -14.68 -22.95
C TYR A 269 -1.34 -14.59 -21.48
N ASN A 270 -1.10 -13.43 -20.84
CA ASN A 270 -1.55 -13.15 -19.50
C ASN A 270 -2.23 -11.80 -19.49
N ALA A 271 -3.36 -11.70 -18.80
CA ALA A 271 -4.09 -10.47 -18.56
C ALA A 271 -4.45 -10.39 -17.07
N SER A 272 -4.31 -9.20 -16.51
CA SER A 272 -4.68 -8.87 -15.13
C SER A 272 -5.65 -7.71 -15.13
N TYR A 273 -6.70 -7.81 -14.32
CA TYR A 273 -7.70 -6.77 -14.10
C TYR A 273 -7.89 -6.51 -12.62
#